data_e56c38f8f03d6677591a77a3fc9318c5
#
_entry.id   e56c38f8f03d6677591a77a3fc9318c5
#
_cell.length_a   1.000
_cell.length_b   1.000
_cell.length_c   1.000
_cell.angle_alpha   90.00
_cell.angle_beta   90.00
_cell.angle_gamma   90.00
#
_symmetry.space_group_name_H-M   'P 1'
#
loop_
_entity.id
_entity.type
_entity.pdbx_description
1 polymer ?
#
loop_
_entity_poly.entity_id
_entity_poly.type
_entity_poly.pdbx_seq_one_letter_code
_entity_poly.pdbx_strand_id
1 'polypeptide(L)'
;MLSIPIIKERIVPVCKKYPIKKAYLFGSYARGDATEKSDVDLRIEGDIKSFFMLGGIYSDLEDVLGIEIDLLSKLPDSERFKANLKKDEVLLYER
;
A
#
# COMPACT_ATOMS: atom_id res chain seq x y z
N MET A 1 11.08 12.21 -5.33
CA MET A 1 10.42 11.13 -4.55
C MET A 1 9.07 11.62 -4.03
N LEU A 2 8.14 10.70 -3.87
CA LEU A 2 6.83 11.02 -3.33
C LEU A 2 6.90 11.16 -1.81
N SER A 3 6.20 12.17 -1.26
CA SER A 3 6.03 12.28 0.18
C SER A 3 4.85 11.43 0.64
N ILE A 4 4.80 11.11 1.94
CA ILE A 4 3.69 10.35 2.51
C ILE A 4 2.34 11.05 2.27
N PRO A 5 2.20 12.38 2.49
CA PRO A 5 0.94 13.06 2.19
C PRO A 5 0.51 12.95 0.73
N ILE A 6 1.45 13.00 -0.22
CA ILE A 6 1.13 12.87 -1.64
C ILE A 6 0.70 11.44 -1.97
N ILE A 7 1.39 10.43 -1.42
CA ILE A 7 0.99 9.04 -1.60
C ILE A 7 -0.44 8.85 -1.09
N LYS A 8 -0.73 9.32 0.11
CA LYS A 8 -2.08 9.24 0.70
C LYS A 8 -3.12 9.88 -0.22
N GLU A 9 -2.87 11.10 -0.67
CA GLU A 9 -3.80 11.83 -1.54
C GLU A 9 -4.09 11.07 -2.83
N ARG A 10 -3.05 10.50 -3.45
CA ARG A 10 -3.19 9.82 -4.73
C ARG A 10 -3.89 8.47 -4.64
N ILE A 11 -3.74 7.73 -3.54
CA ILE A 11 -4.34 6.41 -3.43
C ILE A 11 -5.80 6.44 -2.97
N VAL A 12 -6.25 7.50 -2.32
CA VAL A 12 -7.61 7.58 -1.77
C VAL A 12 -8.69 7.32 -2.81
N PRO A 13 -8.66 7.92 -4.03
CA PRO A 13 -9.67 7.62 -5.04
C PRO A 13 -9.70 6.14 -5.44
N VAL A 14 -8.54 5.49 -5.52
CA VAL A 14 -8.45 4.07 -5.83
C VAL A 14 -9.07 3.25 -4.68
N CYS A 15 -8.76 3.57 -3.45
CA CYS A 15 -9.33 2.89 -2.29
C CYS A 15 -10.86 3.01 -2.23
N LYS A 16 -11.39 4.15 -2.67
CA LYS A 16 -12.85 4.35 -2.72
C LYS A 16 -13.53 3.61 -3.85
N LYS A 17 -12.81 3.37 -4.95
CA LYS A 17 -13.32 2.67 -6.11
C LYS A 17 -13.51 1.16 -5.86
N TYR A 18 -12.68 0.60 -5.00
CA TYR A 18 -12.68 -0.84 -4.67
C TYR A 18 -13.14 -1.05 -3.22
N PRO A 19 -13.51 -2.28 -2.83
CA PRO A 19 -13.92 -2.55 -1.45
C PRO A 19 -12.73 -2.65 -0.49
N ILE A 20 -11.88 -1.63 -0.49
CA ILE A 20 -10.75 -1.50 0.40
C ILE A 20 -11.20 -0.81 1.68
N LYS A 21 -10.94 -1.43 2.82
CA LYS A 21 -11.29 -0.87 4.14
C LYS A 21 -10.15 -0.09 4.75
N LYS A 22 -8.93 -0.57 4.58
CA LYS A 22 -7.73 0.08 5.11
C LYS A 22 -6.58 -0.06 4.13
N ALA A 23 -5.71 0.95 4.08
CA ALA A 23 -4.47 0.90 3.31
C ALA A 23 -3.34 1.44 4.16
N TYR A 24 -2.22 0.74 4.15
CA TYR A 24 -1.03 1.08 4.92
C TYR A 24 0.17 1.20 4.02
N LEU A 25 1.06 2.12 4.39
CA LEU A 25 2.39 2.24 3.79
C LEU A 25 3.38 1.56 4.73
N PHE A 26 4.29 0.78 4.19
CA PHE A 26 5.36 0.19 4.98
C PHE A 26 6.69 0.29 4.21
N GLY A 27 7.76 -0.31 4.74
CA GLY A 27 9.05 -0.31 4.08
C GLY A 27 9.76 1.04 4.11
N SER A 28 10.62 1.27 3.11
CA SER A 28 11.51 2.42 3.10
C SER A 28 10.79 3.77 3.09
N TYR A 29 9.70 3.88 2.36
CA TYR A 29 8.91 5.14 2.36
C TYR A 29 8.31 5.44 3.71
N ALA A 30 7.84 4.41 4.43
CA ALA A 30 7.27 4.58 5.76
C ALA A 30 8.34 4.96 6.79
N ARG A 31 9.54 4.39 6.66
CA ARG A 31 10.66 4.69 7.56
C ARG A 31 11.36 6.03 7.26
N GLY A 32 11.13 6.58 6.07
CA GLY A 32 11.78 7.82 5.64
C GLY A 32 13.18 7.64 5.05
N ASP A 33 13.54 6.41 4.70
CA ASP A 33 14.85 6.12 4.09
C ASP A 33 14.76 5.71 2.62
N ALA A 34 13.65 6.02 1.96
CA ALA A 34 13.46 5.72 0.55
C ALA A 34 14.42 6.51 -0.33
N THR A 35 14.83 5.88 -1.44
CA THR A 35 15.63 6.51 -2.48
C THR A 35 14.84 6.52 -3.79
N GLU A 36 15.39 7.13 -4.83
CA GLU A 36 14.77 7.16 -6.15
C GLU A 36 14.58 5.76 -6.75
N LYS A 37 15.29 4.77 -6.23
CA LYS A 37 15.19 3.38 -6.69
C LYS A 37 14.24 2.54 -5.83
N SER A 38 13.70 3.11 -4.76
CA SER A 38 12.80 2.39 -3.87
C SER A 38 11.41 2.24 -4.46
N ASP A 39 10.79 1.07 -4.26
CA ASP A 39 9.38 0.85 -4.58
C ASP A 39 8.51 1.36 -3.43
N VAL A 40 7.26 1.68 -3.73
CA VAL A 40 6.28 1.99 -2.69
C VAL A 40 5.66 0.69 -2.22
N ASP A 41 5.81 0.39 -0.95
CA ASP A 41 5.29 -0.84 -0.34
C ASP A 41 3.95 -0.54 0.34
N LEU A 42 2.89 -1.16 -0.17
CA LEU A 42 1.53 -0.95 0.30
C LEU A 42 0.91 -2.26 0.78
N ARG A 43 0.14 -2.18 1.87
CA ARG A 43 -0.67 -3.28 2.35
C ARG A 43 -2.12 -2.82 2.42
N ILE A 44 -3.02 -3.61 1.84
CA ILE A 44 -4.45 -3.30 1.85
C ILE A 44 -5.22 -4.36 2.61
N GLU A 45 -6.30 -3.95 3.26
CA GLU A 45 -7.29 -4.82 3.89
C GLU A 45 -8.65 -4.48 3.32
N GLY A 46 -9.43 -5.50 3.04
CA GLY A 46 -10.76 -5.31 2.49
C GLY A 46 -11.30 -6.61 1.91
N ASP A 47 -12.42 -6.48 1.22
CA ASP A 47 -13.11 -7.63 0.63
C ASP A 47 -12.61 -7.87 -0.81
N ILE A 48 -11.36 -8.31 -0.92
CA ILE A 48 -10.71 -8.57 -2.21
C ILE A 48 -11.00 -10.01 -2.61
N LYS A 49 -11.95 -10.20 -3.51
CA LYS A 49 -12.51 -11.53 -3.82
C LYS A 49 -11.82 -12.30 -4.93
N SER A 50 -11.00 -11.64 -5.74
CA SER A 50 -10.39 -12.31 -6.89
C SER A 50 -9.05 -11.71 -7.25
N PHE A 51 -8.26 -12.49 -7.98
CA PHE A 51 -7.01 -11.99 -8.54
C PHE A 51 -7.26 -10.90 -9.60
N PHE A 52 -8.38 -10.93 -10.29
CA PHE A 52 -8.76 -9.87 -11.21
C PHE A 52 -8.92 -8.54 -10.49
N MET A 53 -9.62 -8.55 -9.35
CA MET A 53 -9.80 -7.35 -8.56
C MET A 53 -8.44 -6.86 -8.02
N LEU A 54 -7.63 -7.76 -7.50
CA LEU A 54 -6.30 -7.41 -6.98
C LEU A 54 -5.41 -6.83 -8.08
N GLY A 55 -5.43 -7.42 -9.28
CA GLY A 55 -4.69 -6.91 -10.43
C GLY A 55 -5.15 -5.52 -10.85
N GLY A 56 -6.46 -5.26 -10.81
CA GLY A 56 -7.01 -3.95 -11.09
C GLY A 56 -6.57 -2.91 -10.07
N ILE A 57 -6.60 -3.27 -8.79
CA ILE A 57 -6.12 -2.40 -7.71
C ILE A 57 -4.63 -2.08 -7.90
N TYR A 58 -3.83 -3.10 -8.17
CA TYR A 58 -2.39 -2.94 -8.40
C TYR A 58 -2.13 -1.96 -9.55
N SER A 59 -2.78 -2.18 -10.68
CA SER A 59 -2.62 -1.35 -11.87
C SER A 59 -3.03 0.10 -11.62
N ASP A 60 -4.17 0.29 -10.95
CA ASP A 60 -4.67 1.63 -10.65
C ASP A 60 -3.76 2.37 -9.66
N LEU A 61 -3.26 1.67 -8.66
CA LEU A 61 -2.33 2.27 -7.70
C LEU A 61 -1.01 2.66 -8.36
N GLU A 62 -0.47 1.78 -9.22
CA GLU A 62 0.75 2.08 -9.95
C GLU A 62 0.56 3.30 -10.86
N ASP A 63 -0.59 3.38 -11.53
CA ASP A 63 -0.90 4.51 -12.41
C ASP A 63 -0.96 5.84 -11.65
N VAL A 64 -1.64 5.87 -10.50
CA VAL A 64 -1.79 7.14 -9.76
C VAL A 64 -0.50 7.55 -9.05
N LEU A 65 0.36 6.60 -8.71
CA LEU A 65 1.64 6.91 -8.07
C LEU A 65 2.76 7.17 -9.07
N GLY A 66 2.66 6.58 -10.25
CA GLY A 66 3.65 6.77 -11.31
C GLY A 66 4.98 6.08 -11.08
N ILE A 67 5.05 5.16 -10.13
CA ILE A 67 6.24 4.37 -9.83
C ILE A 67 5.83 2.94 -9.49
N GLU A 68 6.81 2.05 -9.48
CA GLU A 68 6.55 0.65 -9.12
C GLU A 68 6.12 0.53 -7.67
N ILE A 69 5.23 -0.40 -7.42
CA ILE A 69 4.72 -0.69 -6.08
C ILE A 69 4.85 -2.17 -5.77
N ASP A 70 4.95 -2.47 -4.48
CA ASP A 70 4.73 -3.81 -3.94
C ASP A 70 3.42 -3.79 -3.17
N LEU A 71 2.54 -4.73 -3.48
CA LEU A 71 1.20 -4.75 -2.88
C LEU A 71 0.96 -6.05 -2.13
N LEU A 72 0.66 -5.93 -0.85
CA LEU A 72 0.23 -7.06 -0.02
C LEU A 72 -1.25 -6.92 0.28
N SER A 73 -2.01 -7.98 0.05
CA SER A 73 -3.44 -8.02 0.37
C SER A 73 -3.75 -8.88 1.59
N LYS A 74 -2.75 -9.55 2.15
CA LYS A 74 -2.89 -10.39 3.34
C LYS A 74 -1.70 -10.16 4.26
N LEU A 75 -1.90 -10.40 5.56
CA LEU A 75 -0.79 -10.42 6.49
C LEU A 75 0.07 -11.67 6.24
N PRO A 76 1.41 -11.52 6.27
CA PRO A 76 2.28 -12.68 6.16
C PRO A 76 2.08 -13.64 7.34
N ASP A 77 2.36 -14.92 7.13
CA ASP A 77 2.23 -15.93 8.19
C ASP A 77 3.33 -15.83 9.24
N SER A 78 4.46 -15.22 8.91
CA SER A 78 5.59 -15.07 9.83
C SER A 78 5.29 -14.04 10.91
N GLU A 79 5.32 -14.46 12.17
CA GLU A 79 5.12 -13.55 13.31
C GLU A 79 6.19 -12.45 13.36
N ARG A 80 7.42 -12.78 13.00
CA ARG A 80 8.51 -11.81 12.96
C ARG A 80 8.25 -10.74 11.91
N PHE A 81 7.77 -11.13 10.73
CA PHE A 81 7.46 -10.20 9.65
C PHE A 81 6.26 -9.33 10.01
N LYS A 82 5.23 -9.90 10.64
CA LYS A 82 4.08 -9.14 11.12
C LYS A 82 4.49 -8.08 12.13
N ALA A 83 5.38 -8.43 13.06
CA ALA A 83 5.87 -7.48 14.06
C ALA A 83 6.64 -6.33 13.40
N ASN A 84 7.47 -6.64 12.40
CA ASN A 84 8.21 -5.61 11.67
C ASN A 84 7.28 -4.70 10.86
N LEU A 85 6.26 -5.26 10.22
CA LEU A 85 5.25 -4.47 9.50
C LEU A 85 4.55 -3.51 10.42
N LYS A 86 4.06 -3.99 11.56
CA LYS A 86 3.32 -3.16 12.52
C LYS A 86 4.17 -2.04 13.10
N LYS A 87 5.45 -2.28 13.24
CA LYS A 87 6.38 -1.28 13.77
C LYS A 87 6.55 -0.09 12.82
N ASP A 88 6.62 -0.36 11.52
CA ASP A 88 6.96 0.65 10.52
C ASP A 88 5.76 1.19 9.75
N GLU A 89 4.61 0.50 9.78
CA GLU A 89 3.49 0.86 8.90
C GLU A 89 2.82 2.17 9.29
N VAL A 90 2.39 2.91 8.27
CA VAL A 90 1.66 4.16 8.40
C VAL A 90 0.29 3.98 7.77
N LEU A 91 -0.77 4.26 8.53
CA LEU A 91 -2.13 4.19 8.00
C LEU A 91 -2.35 5.33 7.01
N LEU A 92 -2.69 4.99 5.77
CA LEU A 92 -2.96 5.96 4.71
C LEU A 92 -4.45 6.17 4.47
N TYR A 93 -5.25 5.14 4.64
CA TYR A 93 -6.68 5.18 4.35
C TYR A 93 -7.42 4.24 5.28
N GLU A 94 -8.55 4.71 5.81
CA GLU A 94 -9.47 3.91 6.60
C GLU A 94 -10.90 4.32 6.25
N ARG A 95 -11.71 3.32 5.95
CA ARG A 95 -13.12 3.54 5.62
C ARG A 95 -13.98 3.52 6.86
#